data_71b12c464b7026a6bdf7c0a465a58544
#
_entry.id   71b12c464b7026a6bdf7c0a465a58544
#
_cell.length_a   1.000
_cell.length_b   1.000
_cell.length_c   1.000
_cell.angle_alpha   90.00
_cell.angle_beta   90.00
_cell.angle_gamma   90.00
#
_symmetry.space_group_name_H-M   'P 1'
#
loop_
_entity.id
_entity.type
_entity.pdbx_description
1 polymer ?
#
loop_
_entity_poly.entity_id
_entity_poly.type
_entity_poly.pdbx_seq_one_letter_code
_entity_poly.pdbx_strand_id
1 'polypeptide(L)'
;MIFGEGRIKDLYRRVTWGPGRQLLEQLPAPSEIRVVRALARSSALAMPARRAQIRENLGLAFPNRSQAQLNATAMEAFAAHFSNQYISFSFAKCSTENWEKYLVFEGLEHLQEAVSRGKGVVLMHPHMGPAQLPLHVLALNGFHMHQIGGGEVTLVELSKTGQWAADTRSRLEARMPVTLHDGKKYLRPVLRALKQGAIVMSACDATGGGKELGRRETRKVLGREYGIPVGPIWMARQSGAPLLSIRCVRNRGSSPAMFRAIIEPEILLERKLPRTEGLAHGADLVAHWLEGVLRDHAGDWLFWDGFRPNGLLSEEASK
;
A
#
# COMPACT_ATOMS: atom_id res chain seq x y z
N MET A 1 -2.38 -8.59 13.62
CA MET A 1 -3.15 -7.67 14.52
C MET A 1 -2.40 -7.50 15.84
N ILE A 2 -2.37 -6.28 16.40
CA ILE A 2 -1.56 -5.95 17.59
C ILE A 2 -2.11 -6.62 18.85
N PHE A 3 -3.44 -6.68 18.98
CA PHE A 3 -4.15 -7.34 20.06
C PHE A 3 -5.21 -8.28 19.47
N GLY A 4 -5.52 -9.39 20.14
CA GLY A 4 -6.74 -10.13 19.87
C GLY A 4 -7.98 -9.22 20.04
N GLU A 5 -9.12 -9.57 19.46
CA GLU A 5 -10.36 -8.82 19.74
C GLU A 5 -10.67 -8.90 21.25
N GLY A 6 -11.04 -7.78 21.87
CA GLY A 6 -11.33 -7.71 23.30
C GLY A 6 -11.29 -6.31 23.88
N ARG A 7 -11.57 -6.19 25.18
CA ARG A 7 -11.75 -4.91 25.90
C ARG A 7 -10.54 -3.96 25.79
N ILE A 8 -9.31 -4.50 25.83
CA ILE A 8 -8.07 -3.69 25.73
C ILE A 8 -7.96 -3.08 24.34
N LYS A 9 -8.21 -3.86 23.29
CA LYS A 9 -8.20 -3.37 21.92
C LYS A 9 -9.29 -2.34 21.66
N ASP A 10 -10.47 -2.54 22.25
CA ASP A 10 -11.55 -1.59 22.15
C ASP A 10 -11.26 -0.27 22.88
N LEU A 11 -10.64 -0.33 24.06
CA LEU A 11 -10.17 0.87 24.74
C LEU A 11 -9.13 1.62 23.90
N TYR A 12 -8.15 0.89 23.37
CA TYR A 12 -7.16 1.46 22.48
C TYR A 12 -7.79 2.13 21.25
N ARG A 13 -8.75 1.48 20.59
CA ARG A 13 -9.50 2.05 19.46
C ARG A 13 -10.26 3.32 19.87
N ARG A 14 -10.96 3.31 21.00
CA ARG A 14 -11.70 4.48 21.49
C ARG A 14 -10.79 5.67 21.73
N VAL A 15 -9.63 5.45 22.35
CA VAL A 15 -8.65 6.51 22.60
C VAL A 15 -8.04 7.02 21.28
N THR A 16 -7.59 6.14 20.42
CA THR A 16 -6.84 6.54 19.21
C THR A 16 -7.75 7.15 18.14
N TRP A 17 -8.93 6.58 17.89
CA TRP A 17 -9.89 7.06 16.87
C TRP A 17 -10.83 8.16 17.36
N GLY A 18 -10.91 8.38 18.66
CA GLY A 18 -11.64 9.46 19.30
C GLY A 18 -10.74 10.66 19.65
N PRO A 19 -10.43 10.89 20.93
CA PRO A 19 -9.68 12.06 21.37
C PRO A 19 -8.27 12.13 20.79
N GLY A 20 -7.59 11.00 20.61
CA GLY A 20 -6.26 10.94 20.00
C GLY A 20 -6.27 11.51 18.58
N ARG A 21 -7.22 11.10 17.74
CA ARG A 21 -7.41 11.66 16.40
C ARG A 21 -7.69 13.15 16.45
N GLN A 22 -8.60 13.60 17.31
CA GLN A 22 -8.95 15.03 17.43
C GLN A 22 -7.73 15.89 17.80
N LEU A 23 -6.88 15.41 18.72
CA LEU A 23 -5.64 16.09 19.07
C LEU A 23 -4.65 16.13 17.88
N LEU A 24 -4.49 15.02 17.16
CA LEU A 24 -3.63 14.98 15.98
C LEU A 24 -4.11 15.91 14.86
N GLU A 25 -5.42 16.02 14.67
CA GLU A 25 -6.02 16.93 13.69
C GLU A 25 -5.77 18.42 14.01
N GLN A 26 -5.50 18.79 15.27
CA GLN A 26 -5.15 20.15 15.66
C GLN A 26 -3.68 20.51 15.43
N LEU A 27 -2.80 19.53 15.25
CA LEU A 27 -1.39 19.78 15.02
C LEU A 27 -1.15 20.45 13.66
N PRO A 28 -0.12 21.30 13.51
CA PRO A 28 0.27 21.80 12.20
C PRO A 28 0.64 20.68 11.23
N ALA A 29 0.23 20.79 9.95
CA ALA A 29 0.60 19.85 8.91
C ALA A 29 2.11 19.92 8.57
N PRO A 30 2.85 18.83 8.50
CA PRO A 30 2.52 17.41 8.67
C PRO A 30 2.95 16.85 10.04
N SER A 31 2.87 17.61 11.12
CA SER A 31 3.38 17.21 12.44
C SER A 31 2.63 16.00 13.03
N GLU A 32 1.35 15.81 12.65
CA GLU A 32 0.58 14.64 13.06
C GLU A 32 1.26 13.33 12.61
N ILE A 33 1.86 13.29 11.41
CA ILE A 33 2.59 12.12 10.92
C ILE A 33 3.83 11.85 11.77
N ARG A 34 4.56 12.90 12.16
CA ARG A 34 5.75 12.78 13.01
C ARG A 34 5.40 12.19 14.37
N VAL A 35 4.31 12.68 14.98
CA VAL A 35 3.82 12.15 16.26
C VAL A 35 3.38 10.70 16.13
N VAL A 36 2.58 10.35 15.11
CA VAL A 36 2.17 8.97 14.87
C VAL A 36 3.37 8.05 14.68
N ARG A 37 4.41 8.47 13.95
CA ARG A 37 5.62 7.68 13.77
C ARG A 37 6.44 7.53 15.05
N ALA A 38 6.53 8.56 15.88
CA ALA A 38 7.18 8.46 17.18
C ALA A 38 6.44 7.45 18.09
N LEU A 39 5.11 7.52 18.16
CA LEU A 39 4.28 6.57 18.89
C LEU A 39 4.42 5.15 18.33
N ALA A 40 4.52 4.99 17.01
CA ALA A 40 4.75 3.69 16.37
C ALA A 40 6.08 3.07 16.79
N ARG A 41 7.15 3.87 16.84
CA ARG A 41 8.48 3.39 17.31
C ARG A 41 8.45 3.01 18.79
N SER A 42 7.82 3.80 19.62
CA SER A 42 7.63 3.46 21.05
C SER A 42 6.81 2.17 21.21
N SER A 43 5.77 2.00 20.41
CA SER A 43 4.97 0.77 20.39
C SER A 43 5.80 -0.45 19.95
N ALA A 44 6.74 -0.27 19.01
CA ALA A 44 7.65 -1.34 18.61
C ALA A 44 8.54 -1.83 19.76
N LEU A 45 8.95 -0.93 20.65
CA LEU A 45 9.70 -1.31 21.86
C LEU A 45 8.83 -2.09 22.84
N ALA A 46 7.57 -1.70 22.99
CA ALA A 46 6.61 -2.38 23.86
C ALA A 46 6.10 -3.72 23.31
N MET A 47 6.39 -4.04 22.03
CA MET A 47 5.91 -5.25 21.34
C MET A 47 7.07 -6.10 20.79
N PRO A 48 7.94 -6.63 21.66
CA PRO A 48 9.16 -7.32 21.24
C PRO A 48 8.89 -8.58 20.41
N ALA A 49 7.83 -9.33 20.72
CA ALA A 49 7.49 -10.56 19.99
C ALA A 49 7.16 -10.29 18.51
N ARG A 50 6.33 -9.28 18.22
CA ARG A 50 5.99 -8.93 16.82
C ARG A 50 7.21 -8.40 16.06
N ARG A 51 8.03 -7.57 16.73
CA ARG A 51 9.27 -7.08 16.13
C ARG A 51 10.26 -8.24 15.85
N ALA A 52 10.34 -9.22 16.75
CA ALA A 52 11.17 -10.42 16.55
C ALA A 52 10.70 -11.23 15.33
N GLN A 53 9.39 -11.42 15.16
CA GLN A 53 8.83 -12.08 13.98
C GLN A 53 9.14 -11.34 12.67
N ILE A 54 8.99 -10.02 12.64
CA ILE A 54 9.37 -9.21 11.47
C ILE A 54 10.87 -9.37 11.18
N ARG A 55 11.73 -9.32 12.19
CA ARG A 55 13.18 -9.52 12.05
C ARG A 55 13.53 -10.91 11.51
N GLU A 56 12.88 -11.95 12.00
CA GLU A 56 13.06 -13.33 11.53
C GLU A 56 12.70 -13.43 10.04
N ASN A 57 11.53 -12.93 9.65
CA ASN A 57 11.10 -12.92 8.25
C ASN A 57 12.05 -12.12 7.35
N LEU A 58 12.55 -10.97 7.83
CA LEU A 58 13.60 -10.22 7.14
C LEU A 58 14.89 -11.01 7.00
N GLY A 59 15.30 -11.79 8.02
CA GLY A 59 16.46 -12.67 7.95
C GLY A 59 16.33 -13.76 6.89
N LEU A 60 15.12 -14.30 6.71
CA LEU A 60 14.82 -15.25 5.64
C LEU A 60 14.93 -14.63 4.25
N ALA A 61 14.48 -13.38 4.11
CA ALA A 61 14.53 -12.63 2.85
C ALA A 61 15.94 -12.09 2.52
N PHE A 62 16.72 -11.76 3.55
CA PHE A 62 18.03 -11.12 3.44
C PHE A 62 19.09 -11.83 4.30
N PRO A 63 19.47 -13.06 3.95
CA PRO A 63 20.35 -13.90 4.80
C PRO A 63 21.75 -13.28 5.02
N ASN A 64 22.19 -12.40 4.14
CA ASN A 64 23.51 -11.75 4.22
C ASN A 64 23.50 -10.45 5.05
N ARG A 65 22.35 -10.00 5.58
CA ARG A 65 22.29 -8.81 6.45
C ARG A 65 22.70 -9.14 7.88
N SER A 66 23.47 -8.26 8.50
CA SER A 66 23.81 -8.39 9.91
C SER A 66 22.59 -8.28 10.84
N GLN A 67 22.68 -8.82 12.05
CA GLN A 67 21.59 -8.72 13.05
C GLN A 67 21.26 -7.26 13.38
N ALA A 68 22.24 -6.36 13.37
CA ALA A 68 22.02 -4.93 13.57
C ALA A 68 21.18 -4.33 12.44
N GLN A 69 21.48 -4.65 11.18
CA GLN A 69 20.71 -4.22 10.01
C GLN A 69 19.28 -4.77 10.02
N LEU A 70 19.13 -6.07 10.35
CA LEU A 70 17.81 -6.69 10.46
C LEU A 70 16.96 -6.06 11.56
N ASN A 71 17.55 -5.77 12.74
CA ASN A 71 16.86 -5.09 13.84
C ASN A 71 16.42 -3.67 13.46
N ALA A 72 17.29 -2.91 12.81
CA ALA A 72 16.97 -1.55 12.35
C ALA A 72 15.84 -1.58 11.31
N THR A 73 15.91 -2.49 10.33
CA THR A 73 14.88 -2.66 9.31
C THR A 73 13.54 -3.10 9.92
N ALA A 74 13.56 -4.04 10.89
CA ALA A 74 12.35 -4.51 11.57
C ALA A 74 11.65 -3.39 12.36
N MET A 75 12.42 -2.53 13.03
CA MET A 75 11.90 -1.36 13.74
C MET A 75 11.18 -0.41 12.76
N GLU A 76 11.78 -0.14 11.62
CA GLU A 76 11.22 0.75 10.61
C GLU A 76 10.00 0.15 9.92
N ALA A 77 10.02 -1.13 9.59
CA ALA A 77 8.87 -1.84 9.01
C ALA A 77 7.68 -1.87 9.98
N PHE A 78 7.94 -2.13 11.26
CA PHE A 78 6.90 -2.03 12.30
C PHE A 78 6.29 -0.62 12.34
N ALA A 79 7.15 0.41 12.38
CA ALA A 79 6.70 1.80 12.43
C ALA A 79 5.94 2.22 11.16
N ALA A 80 6.34 1.73 9.98
CA ALA A 80 5.63 1.96 8.73
C ALA A 80 4.23 1.31 8.75
N HIS A 81 4.14 0.04 9.12
CA HIS A 81 2.87 -0.69 9.24
C HIS A 81 1.92 -0.01 10.23
N PHE A 82 2.41 0.33 11.43
CA PHE A 82 1.62 0.99 12.46
C PHE A 82 1.13 2.38 11.99
N SER A 83 2.02 3.18 11.40
CA SER A 83 1.68 4.55 10.96
C SER A 83 0.66 4.55 9.82
N ASN A 84 0.76 3.57 8.90
CA ASN A 84 -0.17 3.46 7.77
C ASN A 84 -1.64 3.27 8.23
N GLN A 85 -1.87 2.70 9.42
CA GLN A 85 -3.22 2.54 9.95
C GLN A 85 -3.91 3.89 10.24
N TYR A 86 -3.13 4.95 10.44
CA TYR A 86 -3.61 6.28 10.83
C TYR A 86 -3.39 7.35 9.76
N ILE A 87 -2.93 6.98 8.58
CA ILE A 87 -2.68 7.95 7.50
C ILE A 87 -3.94 8.70 7.08
N SER A 88 -5.10 8.08 7.22
CA SER A 88 -6.39 8.72 6.93
C SER A 88 -6.68 9.96 7.78
N PHE A 89 -6.00 10.14 8.93
CA PHE A 89 -6.11 11.35 9.74
C PHE A 89 -5.50 12.58 9.04
N SER A 90 -4.60 12.35 8.10
CA SER A 90 -3.93 13.41 7.34
C SER A 90 -4.71 13.85 6.10
N PHE A 91 -5.69 13.07 5.60
CA PHE A 91 -6.38 13.40 4.34
C PHE A 91 -7.21 14.69 4.40
N ALA A 92 -7.74 15.05 5.58
CA ALA A 92 -8.44 16.32 5.76
C ALA A 92 -7.50 17.54 5.87
N LYS A 93 -6.21 17.31 6.12
CA LYS A 93 -5.19 18.33 6.36
C LYS A 93 -4.28 18.54 5.15
N CYS A 94 -4.10 17.49 4.36
CA CYS A 94 -3.34 17.54 3.11
C CYS A 94 -4.22 18.18 2.02
N SER A 95 -3.85 19.37 1.58
CA SER A 95 -4.58 20.18 0.61
C SER A 95 -3.68 20.61 -0.55
N THR A 96 -4.25 21.31 -1.52
CA THR A 96 -3.52 21.89 -2.65
C THR A 96 -2.45 22.90 -2.23
N GLU A 97 -2.60 23.54 -1.06
CA GLU A 97 -1.67 24.56 -0.57
C GLU A 97 -0.50 23.98 0.23
N ASN A 98 -0.57 22.70 0.64
CA ASN A 98 0.42 22.18 1.58
C ASN A 98 0.89 20.73 1.33
N TRP A 99 0.41 20.08 0.28
CA TRP A 99 0.76 18.68 -0.01
C TRP A 99 2.26 18.44 -0.15
N GLU A 100 3.03 19.43 -0.59
CA GLU A 100 4.49 19.35 -0.72
C GLU A 100 5.20 19.12 0.62
N LYS A 101 4.55 19.43 1.76
CA LYS A 101 5.07 19.10 3.09
C LYS A 101 4.93 17.60 3.39
N TYR A 102 4.02 16.92 2.73
CA TYR A 102 3.73 15.50 2.92
C TYR A 102 4.49 14.62 1.96
N LEU A 103 4.56 15.02 0.68
CA LEU A 103 5.02 14.17 -0.39
C LEU A 103 5.84 14.97 -1.41
N VAL A 104 6.90 14.35 -1.92
CA VAL A 104 7.62 14.78 -3.12
C VAL A 104 7.54 13.66 -4.15
N PHE A 105 7.33 14.03 -5.42
CA PHE A 105 7.35 13.08 -6.52
C PHE A 105 8.73 12.98 -7.17
N GLU A 106 9.09 11.76 -7.57
CA GLU A 106 10.21 11.44 -8.42
C GLU A 106 9.68 10.62 -9.61
N GLY A 107 10.00 11.03 -10.84
CA GLY A 107 9.49 10.38 -12.06
C GLY A 107 8.03 10.71 -12.38
N LEU A 108 7.49 11.85 -11.92
CA LEU A 108 6.12 12.28 -12.25
C LEU A 108 5.92 12.46 -13.76
N GLU A 109 6.98 12.81 -14.47
CA GLU A 109 7.02 12.92 -15.93
C GLU A 109 6.61 11.63 -16.65
N HIS A 110 6.94 10.46 -16.12
CA HIS A 110 6.50 9.18 -16.69
C HIS A 110 4.98 9.04 -16.66
N LEU A 111 4.35 9.47 -15.56
CA LEU A 111 2.89 9.45 -15.45
C LEU A 111 2.25 10.48 -16.40
N GLN A 112 2.80 11.69 -16.46
CA GLN A 112 2.30 12.76 -17.34
C GLN A 112 2.38 12.34 -18.81
N GLU A 113 3.50 11.74 -19.23
CA GLU A 113 3.65 11.18 -20.57
C GLU A 113 2.63 10.07 -20.85
N ALA A 114 2.46 9.13 -19.92
CA ALA A 114 1.50 8.05 -20.09
C ALA A 114 0.06 8.56 -20.20
N VAL A 115 -0.34 9.56 -19.41
CA VAL A 115 -1.64 10.21 -19.45
C VAL A 115 -1.88 10.94 -20.77
N SER A 116 -0.86 11.61 -21.31
CA SER A 116 -0.95 12.36 -22.58
C SER A 116 -1.32 11.48 -23.79
N ARG A 117 -1.08 10.15 -23.70
CA ARG A 117 -1.48 9.17 -24.72
C ARG A 117 -3.00 8.92 -24.80
N GLY A 118 -3.79 9.43 -23.84
CA GLY A 118 -5.26 9.40 -23.83
C GLY A 118 -5.90 8.03 -23.65
N LYS A 119 -5.14 7.00 -23.23
CA LYS A 119 -5.62 5.62 -23.05
C LYS A 119 -5.92 5.26 -21.60
N GLY A 120 -5.89 6.24 -20.69
CA GLY A 120 -5.83 5.99 -19.26
C GLY A 120 -4.51 5.34 -18.83
N VAL A 121 -4.35 5.11 -17.54
CA VAL A 121 -3.14 4.49 -16.98
C VAL A 121 -3.51 3.48 -15.91
N VAL A 122 -2.91 2.30 -15.95
CA VAL A 122 -2.93 1.40 -14.79
C VAL A 122 -1.67 1.69 -13.97
N LEU A 123 -1.87 2.17 -12.73
CA LEU A 123 -0.80 2.53 -11.82
C LEU A 123 -0.76 1.49 -10.69
N MET A 124 0.18 0.54 -10.75
CA MET A 124 0.29 -0.47 -9.72
C MET A 124 1.15 0.00 -8.55
N HIS A 125 0.83 -0.46 -7.34
CA HIS A 125 1.60 -0.13 -6.15
C HIS A 125 1.75 -1.31 -5.20
N PRO A 126 2.86 -1.42 -4.46
CA PRO A 126 2.98 -2.29 -3.31
C PRO A 126 2.41 -1.58 -2.07
N HIS A 127 2.06 -2.33 -1.05
CA HIS A 127 1.71 -1.76 0.27
C HIS A 127 2.99 -1.30 0.99
N MET A 128 3.50 -0.15 0.57
CA MET A 128 4.75 0.42 1.06
C MET A 128 4.50 1.85 1.55
N GLY A 129 4.90 2.13 2.80
CA GLY A 129 4.58 3.38 3.44
C GLY A 129 3.08 3.73 3.37
N PRO A 130 2.69 5.00 3.33
CA PRO A 130 1.29 5.41 3.19
C PRO A 130 0.85 5.38 1.72
N ALA A 131 0.60 4.20 1.16
CA ALA A 131 0.30 4.00 -0.26
C ALA A 131 -0.89 4.83 -0.78
N GLN A 132 -1.85 5.21 0.08
CA GLN A 132 -2.99 6.07 -0.30
C GLN A 132 -2.62 7.56 -0.37
N LEU A 133 -1.50 7.98 0.20
CA LEU A 133 -1.09 9.40 0.17
C LEU A 133 -0.76 9.88 -1.26
N PRO A 134 0.02 9.16 -2.07
CA PRO A 134 0.22 9.52 -3.47
C PRO A 134 -1.09 9.59 -4.28
N LEU A 135 -2.02 8.66 -4.04
CA LEU A 135 -3.34 8.66 -4.67
C LEU A 135 -4.09 9.97 -4.38
N HIS A 136 -4.12 10.36 -3.09
CA HIS A 136 -4.78 11.60 -2.65
C HIS A 136 -4.12 12.84 -3.28
N VAL A 137 -2.78 12.92 -3.22
CA VAL A 137 -2.04 14.09 -3.74
C VAL A 137 -2.15 14.19 -5.26
N LEU A 138 -2.08 13.09 -6.01
CA LEU A 138 -2.32 13.12 -7.46
C LEU A 138 -3.72 13.65 -7.79
N ALA A 139 -4.75 13.20 -7.05
CA ALA A 139 -6.11 13.69 -7.25
C ALA A 139 -6.25 15.18 -6.90
N LEU A 140 -5.62 15.68 -5.84
CA LEU A 140 -5.57 17.11 -5.52
C LEU A 140 -4.92 17.94 -6.63
N ASN A 141 -3.96 17.35 -7.35
CA ASN A 141 -3.27 18.00 -8.47
C ASN A 141 -3.97 17.78 -9.84
N GLY A 142 -5.26 17.41 -9.83
CA GLY A 142 -6.10 17.36 -11.02
C GLY A 142 -6.03 16.06 -11.82
N PHE A 143 -5.29 15.04 -11.38
CA PHE A 143 -5.35 13.73 -12.02
C PHE A 143 -6.67 13.03 -11.69
N HIS A 144 -7.33 12.45 -12.69
CA HIS A 144 -8.57 11.70 -12.51
C HIS A 144 -8.29 10.32 -11.97
N MET A 145 -8.30 10.20 -10.62
CA MET A 145 -7.85 9.02 -9.90
C MET A 145 -8.98 8.08 -9.52
N HIS A 146 -8.80 6.80 -9.81
CA HIS A 146 -9.61 5.70 -9.32
C HIS A 146 -8.73 4.72 -8.54
N GLN A 147 -9.27 4.08 -7.52
CA GLN A 147 -8.57 3.01 -6.80
C GLN A 147 -9.44 1.77 -6.74
N ILE A 148 -8.82 0.61 -6.99
CA ILE A 148 -9.42 -0.68 -6.66
C ILE A 148 -8.97 -1.04 -5.26
N GLY A 149 -9.92 -1.02 -4.30
CA GLY A 149 -9.72 -1.45 -2.93
C GLY A 149 -10.42 -2.78 -2.66
N GLY A 150 -9.94 -3.54 -1.69
CA GLY A 150 -10.78 -4.57 -1.11
C GLY A 150 -11.90 -3.87 -0.35
N GLY A 151 -13.16 -3.99 -0.79
CA GLY A 151 -14.30 -3.60 0.04
C GLY A 151 -14.16 -4.24 1.42
N GLU A 152 -15.03 -3.92 2.38
CA GLU A 152 -14.95 -4.41 3.76
C GLU A 152 -14.53 -5.89 3.84
N VAL A 153 -13.22 -6.12 3.98
CA VAL A 153 -12.68 -7.45 4.27
C VAL A 153 -12.73 -7.62 5.77
N THR A 154 -13.91 -7.79 6.29
CA THR A 154 -14.11 -8.20 7.67
C THR A 154 -13.91 -9.71 7.74
N LEU A 155 -12.66 -10.15 7.91
CA LEU A 155 -12.32 -11.55 8.15
C LEU A 155 -12.68 -11.99 9.58
N VAL A 156 -12.98 -11.04 10.45
CA VAL A 156 -13.31 -11.24 11.86
C VAL A 156 -14.52 -10.37 12.16
N GLU A 157 -15.48 -10.90 12.88
CA GLU A 157 -16.53 -10.07 13.47
C GLU A 157 -15.88 -9.02 14.36
N LEU A 158 -15.99 -7.77 13.94
CA LEU A 158 -15.48 -6.65 14.72
C LEU A 158 -16.41 -6.40 15.90
N SER A 159 -15.83 -6.04 17.05
CA SER A 159 -16.61 -5.46 18.13
C SER A 159 -17.32 -4.17 17.65
N LYS A 160 -18.34 -3.72 18.37
CA LYS A 160 -19.02 -2.43 18.08
C LYS A 160 -18.02 -1.27 17.99
N THR A 161 -16.99 -1.26 18.83
CA THR A 161 -15.92 -0.25 18.78
C THR A 161 -15.03 -0.44 17.58
N GLY A 162 -14.77 -1.68 17.17
CA GLY A 162 -14.04 -2.00 15.95
C GLY A 162 -14.77 -1.51 14.70
N GLN A 163 -16.07 -1.76 14.62
CA GLN A 163 -16.91 -1.27 13.53
C GLN A 163 -16.93 0.27 13.49
N TRP A 164 -17.14 0.94 14.63
CA TRP A 164 -17.08 2.40 14.70
C TRP A 164 -15.72 2.97 14.20
N ALA A 165 -14.60 2.35 14.55
CA ALA A 165 -13.28 2.77 14.06
C ALA A 165 -13.14 2.56 12.54
N ALA A 166 -13.64 1.44 12.01
CA ALA A 166 -13.64 1.15 10.56
C ALA A 166 -14.51 2.14 9.80
N ASP A 167 -15.73 2.43 10.28
CA ASP A 167 -16.64 3.42 9.70
C ASP A 167 -16.04 4.83 9.73
N THR A 168 -15.32 5.16 10.81
CA THR A 168 -14.63 6.45 10.93
C THR A 168 -13.51 6.55 9.90
N ARG A 169 -12.73 5.49 9.72
CA ARG A 169 -11.70 5.42 8.68
C ARG A 169 -12.32 5.59 7.29
N SER A 170 -13.38 4.87 6.97
CA SER A 170 -14.06 4.96 5.68
C SER A 170 -14.58 6.38 5.40
N ARG A 171 -15.13 7.08 6.42
CA ARG A 171 -15.53 8.49 6.29
C ARG A 171 -14.37 9.43 6.02
N LEU A 172 -13.18 9.16 6.59
CA LEU A 172 -11.98 9.95 6.33
C LEU A 172 -11.42 9.68 4.94
N GLU A 173 -11.41 8.42 4.51
CA GLU A 173 -10.99 8.02 3.15
C GLU A 173 -11.93 8.58 2.07
N ALA A 174 -13.23 8.70 2.35
CA ALA A 174 -14.20 9.31 1.45
C ALA A 174 -13.97 10.82 1.21
N ARG A 175 -13.08 11.48 1.97
CA ARG A 175 -12.68 12.87 1.72
C ARG A 175 -11.65 13.01 0.60
N MET A 176 -11.04 11.93 0.19
CA MET A 176 -10.14 11.96 -0.97
C MET A 176 -10.95 12.22 -2.25
N PRO A 177 -10.51 13.11 -3.15
CA PRO A 177 -11.20 13.37 -4.42
C PRO A 177 -10.93 12.24 -5.44
N VAL A 178 -11.23 11.00 -5.05
CA VAL A 178 -10.97 9.78 -5.84
C VAL A 178 -12.22 8.90 -5.91
N THR A 179 -12.33 8.10 -6.97
CA THR A 179 -13.38 7.09 -7.06
C THR A 179 -12.87 5.75 -6.56
N LEU A 180 -13.47 5.24 -5.48
CA LEU A 180 -13.12 3.94 -4.91
C LEU A 180 -14.00 2.85 -5.52
N HIS A 181 -13.38 1.76 -6.00
CA HIS A 181 -14.06 0.58 -6.53
C HIS A 181 -13.82 -0.61 -5.61
N ASP A 182 -14.89 -1.35 -5.33
CA ASP A 182 -14.79 -2.63 -4.62
C ASP A 182 -14.20 -3.70 -5.54
N GLY A 183 -13.03 -4.22 -5.19
CA GLY A 183 -12.32 -5.24 -5.97
C GLY A 183 -13.04 -6.59 -6.07
N LYS A 184 -14.07 -6.84 -5.23
CA LYS A 184 -14.93 -8.02 -5.31
C LYS A 184 -16.05 -7.88 -6.33
N LYS A 185 -16.33 -6.66 -6.77
CA LYS A 185 -17.37 -6.37 -7.75
C LYS A 185 -16.82 -6.43 -9.17
N TYR A 186 -17.75 -6.43 -10.11
CA TYR A 186 -17.43 -6.50 -11.52
C TYR A 186 -16.63 -5.29 -12.00
N LEU A 187 -15.49 -5.51 -12.69
CA LEU A 187 -14.53 -4.47 -13.08
C LEU A 187 -14.91 -3.65 -14.34
N ARG A 188 -16.14 -3.81 -14.90
CA ARG A 188 -16.59 -2.99 -16.06
C ARG A 188 -16.49 -1.48 -15.82
N PRO A 189 -16.89 -0.93 -14.64
CA PRO A 189 -16.73 0.50 -14.37
C PRO A 189 -15.27 0.95 -14.44
N VAL A 190 -14.35 0.13 -13.96
CA VAL A 190 -12.91 0.40 -13.98
C VAL A 190 -12.37 0.45 -15.42
N LEU A 191 -12.74 -0.53 -16.27
CA LEU A 191 -12.35 -0.54 -17.68
C LEU A 191 -12.96 0.65 -18.45
N ARG A 192 -14.16 1.09 -18.07
CA ARG A 192 -14.76 2.30 -18.64
C ARG A 192 -13.99 3.56 -18.25
N ALA A 193 -13.60 3.67 -16.97
CA ALA A 193 -12.78 4.78 -16.48
C ALA A 193 -11.43 4.86 -17.24
N LEU A 194 -10.74 3.75 -17.43
CA LEU A 194 -9.51 3.69 -18.25
C LEU A 194 -9.76 4.19 -19.68
N LYS A 195 -10.83 3.74 -20.33
CA LYS A 195 -11.19 4.22 -21.69
C LYS A 195 -11.50 5.72 -21.74
N GLN A 196 -11.89 6.32 -20.62
CA GLN A 196 -12.14 7.75 -20.46
C GLN A 196 -10.88 8.54 -20.04
N GLY A 197 -9.70 7.91 -20.05
CA GLY A 197 -8.43 8.56 -19.73
C GLY A 197 -8.08 8.60 -18.24
N ALA A 198 -8.85 7.93 -17.36
CA ALA A 198 -8.58 7.94 -15.93
C ALA A 198 -7.34 7.09 -15.56
N ILE A 199 -6.76 7.41 -14.41
CA ILE A 199 -5.70 6.61 -13.79
C ILE A 199 -6.35 5.65 -12.79
N VAL A 200 -6.11 4.36 -12.94
CA VAL A 200 -6.61 3.32 -12.04
C VAL A 200 -5.45 2.78 -11.20
N MET A 201 -5.47 3.07 -9.91
CA MET A 201 -4.47 2.57 -8.97
C MET A 201 -4.91 1.22 -8.38
N SER A 202 -4.00 0.23 -8.37
CA SER A 202 -4.28 -1.13 -7.91
C SER A 202 -3.05 -1.75 -7.24
N ALA A 203 -3.26 -2.49 -6.15
CA ALA A 203 -2.17 -3.17 -5.46
C ALA A 203 -1.62 -4.35 -6.28
N CYS A 204 -0.29 -4.52 -6.26
CA CYS A 204 0.43 -5.61 -6.93
C CYS A 204 1.00 -6.67 -5.96
N ASP A 205 0.87 -6.44 -4.67
CA ASP A 205 1.36 -7.30 -3.59
C ASP A 205 0.26 -7.66 -2.57
N ALA A 206 -0.99 -7.31 -2.86
CA ALA A 206 -2.08 -7.48 -1.92
C ALA A 206 -2.36 -8.95 -1.65
N THR A 207 -2.35 -9.29 -0.39
CA THR A 207 -2.70 -10.62 0.09
C THR A 207 -4.20 -10.78 0.34
N GLY A 208 -4.99 -9.76 0.08
CA GLY A 208 -6.44 -9.81 0.15
C GLY A 208 -7.05 -10.11 1.52
N GLY A 209 -6.25 -9.98 2.61
CA GLY A 209 -6.74 -10.21 3.97
C GLY A 209 -7.41 -11.58 4.17
N GLY A 210 -6.85 -12.65 3.57
CA GLY A 210 -7.34 -14.04 3.72
C GLY A 210 -8.40 -14.50 2.72
N LYS A 211 -8.92 -13.61 1.86
CA LYS A 211 -9.70 -14.01 0.69
C LYS A 211 -8.97 -13.59 -0.57
N GLU A 212 -8.76 -14.54 -1.46
CA GLU A 212 -8.15 -14.27 -2.76
C GLU A 212 -9.03 -13.29 -3.55
N LEU A 213 -8.50 -12.10 -3.81
CA LEU A 213 -9.09 -11.17 -4.76
C LEU A 213 -8.50 -11.44 -6.15
N GLY A 214 -9.23 -12.23 -6.94
CA GLY A 214 -8.88 -12.52 -8.31
C GLY A 214 -7.75 -13.56 -8.48
N ARG A 215 -7.37 -13.78 -9.74
CA ARG A 215 -6.33 -14.74 -10.15
C ARG A 215 -4.95 -14.21 -9.78
N ARG A 216 -4.06 -15.13 -9.39
CA ARG A 216 -2.65 -14.89 -9.11
C ARG A 216 -1.78 -15.82 -9.94
N GLU A 217 -0.56 -15.38 -10.19
CA GLU A 217 0.51 -16.19 -10.76
C GLU A 217 1.60 -16.35 -9.70
N THR A 218 1.96 -17.59 -9.38
CA THR A 218 3.04 -17.86 -8.42
C THR A 218 4.39 -17.57 -9.06
N ARG A 219 5.19 -16.74 -8.41
CA ARG A 219 6.56 -16.37 -8.81
C ARG A 219 7.49 -16.36 -7.61
N LYS A 220 8.78 -16.42 -7.85
CA LYS A 220 9.77 -16.25 -6.77
C LYS A 220 10.02 -14.76 -6.54
N VAL A 221 9.89 -14.32 -5.28
CA VAL A 221 10.27 -12.99 -4.80
C VAL A 221 11.11 -13.17 -3.54
N LEU A 222 12.33 -12.64 -3.52
CA LEU A 222 13.28 -12.83 -2.43
C LEU A 222 13.51 -14.32 -2.07
N GLY A 223 13.57 -15.16 -3.10
CA GLY A 223 13.77 -16.60 -2.96
C GLY A 223 12.56 -17.40 -2.47
N ARG A 224 11.38 -16.77 -2.32
CA ARG A 224 10.14 -17.39 -1.83
C ARG A 224 9.05 -17.39 -2.89
N GLU A 225 8.20 -18.39 -2.87
CA GLU A 225 6.98 -18.39 -3.67
C GLU A 225 6.04 -17.27 -3.23
N TYR A 226 5.60 -16.50 -4.21
CA TYR A 226 4.78 -15.31 -4.01
C TYR A 226 3.68 -15.25 -5.06
N GLY A 227 2.44 -15.04 -4.63
CA GLY A 227 1.30 -14.89 -5.54
C GLY A 227 1.19 -13.47 -6.08
N ILE A 228 1.63 -13.23 -7.31
CA ILE A 228 1.49 -11.93 -7.99
C ILE A 228 0.03 -11.77 -8.47
N PRO A 229 -0.73 -10.76 -8.00
CA PRO A 229 -2.05 -10.48 -8.52
C PRO A 229 -2.00 -10.06 -9.98
N VAL A 230 -2.69 -10.78 -10.87
CA VAL A 230 -2.68 -10.45 -12.31
C VAL A 230 -3.68 -9.36 -12.71
N GLY A 231 -4.46 -8.84 -11.78
CA GLY A 231 -5.47 -7.81 -12.04
C GLY A 231 -4.93 -6.57 -12.76
N PRO A 232 -3.87 -5.91 -12.27
CA PRO A 232 -3.26 -4.76 -12.95
C PRO A 232 -2.78 -5.10 -14.36
N ILE A 233 -2.12 -6.24 -14.54
CA ILE A 233 -1.60 -6.72 -15.83
C ILE A 233 -2.76 -6.97 -16.81
N TRP A 234 -3.81 -7.63 -16.33
CA TRP A 234 -5.00 -7.91 -17.13
C TRP A 234 -5.70 -6.61 -17.58
N MET A 235 -5.88 -5.65 -16.66
CA MET A 235 -6.51 -4.37 -16.98
C MET A 235 -5.71 -3.60 -18.04
N ALA A 236 -4.39 -3.53 -17.89
CA ALA A 236 -3.52 -2.86 -18.85
C ALA A 236 -3.55 -3.52 -20.24
N ARG A 237 -3.52 -4.86 -20.30
CA ARG A 237 -3.64 -5.60 -21.56
C ARG A 237 -5.03 -5.44 -22.20
N GLN A 238 -6.09 -5.50 -21.40
CA GLN A 238 -7.47 -5.46 -21.88
C GLN A 238 -7.89 -4.05 -22.36
N SER A 239 -7.42 -3.01 -21.72
CA SER A 239 -7.78 -1.61 -22.08
C SER A 239 -6.81 -1.00 -23.10
N GLY A 240 -5.62 -1.54 -23.25
CA GLY A 240 -4.53 -0.92 -24.02
C GLY A 240 -3.80 0.19 -23.25
N ALA A 241 -4.17 0.43 -21.98
CA ALA A 241 -3.52 1.42 -21.13
C ALA A 241 -2.07 1.02 -20.79
N PRO A 242 -1.12 1.96 -20.64
CA PRO A 242 0.19 1.69 -20.09
C PRO A 242 0.10 1.19 -18.65
N LEU A 243 1.03 0.31 -18.25
CA LEU A 243 1.20 -0.17 -16.88
C LEU A 243 2.41 0.53 -16.28
N LEU A 244 2.20 1.39 -15.30
CA LEU A 244 3.23 2.05 -14.54
C LEU A 244 3.23 1.53 -13.10
N SER A 245 4.32 1.76 -12.39
CA SER A 245 4.43 1.46 -10.97
C SER A 245 4.64 2.75 -10.16
N ILE A 246 4.10 2.75 -8.92
CA ILE A 246 4.33 3.80 -7.93
C ILE A 246 4.59 3.17 -6.58
N ARG A 247 5.58 3.68 -5.85
CA ARG A 247 5.81 3.32 -4.45
C ARG A 247 5.94 4.56 -3.59
N CYS A 248 5.44 4.48 -2.37
CA CYS A 248 5.56 5.55 -1.38
C CYS A 248 6.53 5.13 -0.29
N VAL A 249 7.64 5.84 -0.15
CA VAL A 249 8.69 5.53 0.81
C VAL A 249 9.01 6.75 1.67
N ARG A 250 9.67 6.56 2.80
CA ARG A 250 10.15 7.69 3.59
C ARG A 250 11.12 8.53 2.80
N ASN A 251 10.92 9.83 2.83
CA ASN A 251 11.90 10.75 2.28
C ASN A 251 13.12 10.83 3.22
N ARG A 252 14.30 10.53 2.65
CA ARG A 252 15.61 10.65 3.33
C ARG A 252 16.50 11.68 2.65
N GLY A 253 15.97 12.36 1.64
CA GLY A 253 16.65 13.42 0.91
C GLY A 253 16.54 14.79 1.59
N SER A 254 16.98 15.83 0.89
CA SER A 254 17.00 17.21 1.36
C SER A 254 15.64 17.92 1.35
N SER A 255 14.64 17.37 0.64
CA SER A 255 13.27 17.92 0.64
C SER A 255 12.63 17.86 2.03
N PRO A 256 11.88 18.88 2.46
CA PRO A 256 11.16 18.89 3.74
C PRO A 256 9.98 17.92 3.78
N ALA A 257 9.58 17.32 2.66
CA ALA A 257 8.49 16.37 2.57
C ALA A 257 8.76 15.12 3.45
N MET A 258 7.68 14.60 4.04
CA MET A 258 7.77 13.41 4.90
C MET A 258 8.01 12.12 4.11
N PHE A 259 7.45 12.05 2.90
CA PHE A 259 7.51 10.88 2.02
C PHE A 259 7.93 11.27 0.62
N ARG A 260 8.36 10.25 -0.13
CA ARG A 260 8.68 10.34 -1.55
C ARG A 260 7.85 9.29 -2.29
N ALA A 261 7.11 9.72 -3.30
CA ALA A 261 6.45 8.85 -4.26
C ALA A 261 7.34 8.71 -5.49
N ILE A 262 7.74 7.50 -5.81
CA ILE A 262 8.61 7.20 -6.94
C ILE A 262 7.76 6.51 -8.00
N ILE A 263 7.66 7.13 -9.17
CA ILE A 263 6.97 6.60 -10.35
C ILE A 263 8.02 6.16 -11.34
N GLU A 264 7.97 4.91 -11.77
CA GLU A 264 8.95 4.37 -12.71
C GLU A 264 8.39 4.36 -14.14
N PRO A 265 9.27 4.25 -15.15
CA PRO A 265 8.84 4.10 -16.54
C PRO A 265 7.85 2.96 -16.75
N GLU A 266 7.14 2.98 -17.88
CA GLU A 266 6.17 1.95 -18.26
C GLU A 266 6.78 0.55 -18.26
N ILE A 267 6.10 -0.39 -17.60
CA ILE A 267 6.40 -1.83 -17.72
C ILE A 267 5.83 -2.31 -19.05
N LEU A 268 6.72 -2.61 -19.98
CA LEU A 268 6.36 -3.00 -21.33
C LEU A 268 5.78 -4.43 -21.35
N LEU A 269 4.48 -4.53 -21.43
CA LEU A 269 3.77 -5.80 -21.53
C LEU A 269 3.77 -6.32 -22.97
N GLU A 270 4.13 -7.60 -23.17
CA GLU A 270 4.02 -8.23 -24.47
C GLU A 270 2.55 -8.51 -24.80
N ARG A 271 1.96 -7.62 -25.60
CA ARG A 271 0.51 -7.60 -25.89
C ARG A 271 0.09 -8.64 -26.94
N LYS A 272 1.05 -9.14 -27.76
CA LYS A 272 0.77 -10.13 -28.81
C LYS A 272 0.65 -11.55 -28.29
N LEU A 273 1.20 -11.85 -27.12
CA LEU A 273 1.10 -13.17 -26.51
C LEU A 273 -0.38 -13.56 -26.24
N PRO A 274 -0.74 -14.83 -26.32
CA PRO A 274 -2.01 -15.35 -25.85
C PRO A 274 -2.28 -14.89 -24.41
N ARG A 275 -3.56 -14.84 -24.02
CA ARG A 275 -3.98 -14.28 -22.72
C ARG A 275 -3.21 -14.89 -21.54
N THR A 276 -3.14 -16.21 -21.49
CA THR A 276 -2.51 -16.92 -20.35
C THR A 276 -1.02 -16.64 -20.29
N GLU A 277 -0.34 -16.79 -21.41
CA GLU A 277 1.12 -16.52 -21.51
C GLU A 277 1.46 -15.06 -21.22
N GLY A 278 0.67 -14.13 -21.75
CA GLY A 278 0.88 -12.71 -21.52
C GLY A 278 0.63 -12.27 -20.06
N LEU A 279 -0.29 -12.95 -19.33
CA LEU A 279 -0.45 -12.71 -17.89
C LEU A 279 0.72 -13.30 -17.11
N ALA A 280 1.18 -14.49 -17.48
CA ALA A 280 2.35 -15.12 -16.87
C ALA A 280 3.61 -14.28 -17.07
N HIS A 281 3.90 -13.85 -18.31
CA HIS A 281 5.02 -12.97 -18.62
C HIS A 281 4.95 -11.62 -17.86
N GLY A 282 3.76 -11.00 -17.82
CA GLY A 282 3.58 -9.77 -17.04
C GLY A 282 3.82 -9.99 -15.54
N ALA A 283 3.44 -11.15 -15.00
CA ALA A 283 3.71 -11.50 -13.61
C ALA A 283 5.21 -11.69 -13.34
N ASP A 284 6.01 -12.18 -14.31
CA ASP A 284 7.47 -12.24 -14.21
C ASP A 284 8.07 -10.84 -14.08
N LEU A 285 7.63 -9.90 -14.92
CA LEU A 285 8.10 -8.50 -14.88
C LEU A 285 7.75 -7.83 -13.55
N VAL A 286 6.52 -8.00 -13.06
CA VAL A 286 6.07 -7.42 -11.80
C VAL A 286 6.80 -8.04 -10.61
N ALA A 287 7.05 -9.35 -10.61
CA ALA A 287 7.79 -10.04 -9.55
C ALA A 287 9.24 -9.55 -9.48
N HIS A 288 9.92 -9.42 -10.63
CA HIS A 288 11.28 -8.90 -10.70
C HIS A 288 11.36 -7.46 -10.17
N TRP A 289 10.44 -6.60 -10.61
CA TRP A 289 10.33 -5.23 -10.13
C TRP A 289 10.06 -5.18 -8.61
N LEU A 290 9.09 -5.95 -8.12
CA LEU A 290 8.75 -5.99 -6.69
C LEU A 290 9.93 -6.44 -5.83
N GLU A 291 10.68 -7.44 -6.29
CA GLU A 291 11.89 -7.90 -5.58
C GLU A 291 12.92 -6.79 -5.44
N GLY A 292 13.19 -6.02 -6.51
CA GLY A 292 14.09 -4.86 -6.46
C GLY A 292 13.62 -3.83 -5.44
N VAL A 293 12.34 -3.46 -5.51
CA VAL A 293 11.73 -2.50 -4.58
C VAL A 293 11.83 -2.95 -3.11
N LEU A 294 11.60 -4.24 -2.84
CA LEU A 294 11.72 -4.80 -1.49
C LEU A 294 13.16 -4.84 -0.98
N ARG A 295 14.15 -5.04 -1.87
CA ARG A 295 15.58 -4.99 -1.52
C ARG A 295 16.01 -3.58 -1.10
N ASP A 296 15.55 -2.58 -1.82
CA ASP A 296 15.95 -1.18 -1.62
C ASP A 296 15.19 -0.52 -0.46
N HIS A 297 13.94 -0.88 -0.26
CA HIS A 297 13.02 -0.22 0.67
C HIS A 297 12.36 -1.16 1.68
N ALA A 298 13.06 -2.21 2.11
CA ALA A 298 12.53 -3.22 3.04
C ALA A 298 11.86 -2.63 4.29
N GLY A 299 12.38 -1.53 4.83
CA GLY A 299 11.84 -0.88 6.03
C GLY A 299 10.53 -0.09 5.81
N ASP A 300 10.08 0.05 4.59
CA ASP A 300 8.83 0.76 4.27
C ASP A 300 7.70 -0.21 3.87
N TRP A 301 7.99 -1.50 3.61
CA TRP A 301 6.98 -2.50 3.26
C TRP A 301 6.18 -2.99 4.48
N LEU A 302 4.86 -3.15 4.31
CA LEU A 302 3.94 -3.34 5.42
C LEU A 302 3.68 -4.79 5.82
N PHE A 303 4.09 -5.78 5.01
CA PHE A 303 3.65 -7.17 5.18
C PHE A 303 4.72 -8.14 5.69
N TRP A 304 5.80 -7.65 6.29
CA TRP A 304 6.85 -8.52 6.82
C TRP A 304 6.37 -9.51 7.89
N ASP A 305 5.32 -9.20 8.63
CA ASP A 305 4.74 -10.10 9.62
C ASP A 305 4.02 -11.31 8.98
N GLY A 306 3.62 -11.19 7.70
CA GLY A 306 3.03 -12.26 6.90
C GLY A 306 4.00 -12.98 5.97
N PHE A 307 5.24 -12.55 5.87
CA PHE A 307 6.26 -13.14 4.99
C PHE A 307 6.80 -14.43 5.61
N ARG A 308 6.22 -15.59 5.26
CA ARG A 308 6.53 -16.91 5.83
C ARG A 308 7.32 -17.79 4.86
N PRO A 309 7.95 -18.90 5.35
CA PRO A 309 8.73 -19.82 4.52
C PRO A 309 8.00 -20.39 3.30
N ASN A 310 6.68 -20.58 3.41
CA ASN A 310 5.84 -21.19 2.36
C ASN A 310 5.10 -20.15 1.50
N GLY A 311 5.61 -18.92 1.43
CA GLY A 311 4.98 -17.83 0.70
C GLY A 311 4.08 -16.96 1.59
N LEU A 312 3.65 -15.82 1.04
CA LEU A 312 2.81 -14.85 1.75
C LEU A 312 1.39 -15.34 2.01
N LEU A 313 0.98 -16.45 1.41
CA LEU A 313 -0.40 -16.93 1.41
C LEU A 313 -0.50 -18.46 1.36
N SER A 314 0.15 -19.18 2.27
CA SER A 314 -0.36 -20.51 2.53
C SER A 314 -1.67 -20.38 3.31
N GLU A 315 -2.71 -21.12 2.92
CA GLU A 315 -4.02 -21.16 3.58
C GLU A 315 -3.96 -21.48 5.08
N GLU A 316 -2.83 -22.00 5.57
CA GLU A 316 -2.59 -22.29 6.97
C GLU A 316 -2.42 -21.06 7.88
N ALA A 317 -2.30 -19.86 7.33
CA ALA A 317 -2.20 -18.62 8.09
C ALA A 317 -3.56 -18.07 8.57
N SER A 318 -4.64 -18.76 8.26
CA SER A 318 -6.05 -18.33 8.55
C SER A 318 -6.72 -19.14 9.67
N LYS A 319 -5.98 -20.02 10.37
CA LYS A 319 -6.51 -20.73 11.54
C LYS A 319 -6.08 -20.11 12.85
#